data_a438adfa6daa5251aeee776b39f7f26b
#
_entry.id   a438adfa6daa5251aeee776b39f7f26b
#
_cell.length_a   1.000
_cell.length_b   1.000
_cell.length_c   1.000
_cell.angle_alpha   90.00
_cell.angle_beta   90.00
_cell.angle_gamma   90.00
#
_symmetry.space_group_name_H-M   'P 1'
#
loop_
_entity.id
_entity.type
_entity.pdbx_description
1 polymer ?
#
loop_
_entity_poly.entity_id
_entity_poly.type
_entity_poly.pdbx_seq_one_letter_code
_entity_poly.pdbx_strand_id
1 'polypeptide(L)'
;MAVTRCNTTRSIAACALAAIERPALQRVTATGYGRIALPFADKAVTEISCHARGAAHLFAQAGLVLDIGGQDSKVISLDVPREGGAANSGAANPGATRPGAVRDFLMNDKCAAGTGRFLQVLSGILNMPLDELGKAAATGKPVAISSMCAVFAETEIVGLLARSTPPQDIAAGVFRSIARRMCALARRIPMQGQCVFTGGLATSPAFAAILSDELGMTVNVPDDPQTVGALGAALIAADWCEKSSRAAAASV
;
A
#
# COMPACT_ATOMS: atom_id res chain seq x y z
N MET A 1 20.37 7.14 1.81
CA MET A 1 19.45 6.03 1.50
C MET A 1 18.78 6.36 0.19
N ALA A 2 18.86 5.49 -0.82
CA ALA A 2 18.20 5.69 -2.10
C ALA A 2 16.96 4.78 -2.18
N VAL A 3 15.82 5.35 -2.51
CA VAL A 3 14.55 4.66 -2.70
C VAL A 3 14.16 4.77 -4.17
N THR A 4 13.99 3.65 -4.82
CA THR A 4 13.62 3.60 -6.24
C THR A 4 12.45 2.67 -6.45
N ARG A 5 11.42 3.16 -7.14
CA ARG A 5 10.30 2.36 -7.61
C ARG A 5 10.50 2.00 -9.08
N CYS A 6 10.50 0.70 -9.37
CA CYS A 6 10.48 0.19 -10.73
C CYS A 6 9.22 -0.63 -10.92
N ASN A 7 8.38 -0.19 -11.86
CA ASN A 7 7.05 -0.79 -12.08
C ASN A 7 7.05 -1.96 -13.04
N THR A 8 8.20 -2.35 -13.60
CA THR A 8 8.21 -3.33 -14.68
C THR A 8 9.52 -4.08 -14.75
N THR A 9 9.90 -4.51 -15.88
CA THR A 9 10.89 -5.51 -16.21
C THR A 9 12.23 -5.36 -15.47
N ARG A 10 12.93 -6.49 -15.33
CA ARG A 10 14.30 -6.61 -14.81
C ARG A 10 15.28 -5.57 -15.39
N SER A 11 15.10 -5.20 -16.67
CA SER A 11 15.91 -4.21 -17.37
C SER A 11 15.71 -2.79 -16.81
N ILE A 12 14.47 -2.38 -16.51
CA ILE A 12 14.18 -1.04 -15.96
C ILE A 12 14.74 -0.91 -14.54
N ALA A 13 14.60 -1.95 -13.71
CA ALA A 13 15.19 -1.96 -12.37
C ALA A 13 16.73 -1.87 -12.43
N ALA A 14 17.36 -2.54 -13.41
CA ALA A 14 18.80 -2.45 -13.62
C ALA A 14 19.24 -1.05 -14.09
N CYS A 15 18.48 -0.41 -14.99
CA CYS A 15 18.74 0.97 -15.42
C CYS A 15 18.59 1.97 -14.28
N ALA A 16 17.54 1.84 -13.47
CA ALA A 16 17.33 2.70 -12.30
C ALA A 16 18.47 2.54 -11.29
N LEU A 17 18.94 1.32 -11.05
CA LEU A 17 20.08 1.06 -10.17
C LEU A 17 21.40 1.60 -10.75
N ALA A 18 21.59 1.53 -12.06
CA ALA A 18 22.78 2.05 -12.73
C ALA A 18 22.89 3.59 -12.67
N ALA A 19 21.77 4.30 -12.51
CA ALA A 19 21.73 5.73 -12.31
C ALA A 19 22.16 6.16 -10.89
N ILE A 20 22.31 5.23 -9.95
CA ILE A 20 22.77 5.48 -8.59
C ILE A 20 24.27 5.18 -8.54
N GLU A 21 25.07 6.07 -7.99
CA GLU A 21 26.52 5.85 -7.79
C GLU A 21 26.74 4.61 -6.90
N ARG A 22 27.11 3.50 -7.51
CA ARG A 22 27.29 2.21 -6.83
C ARG A 22 28.25 2.21 -5.64
N PRO A 23 29.36 2.98 -5.63
CA PRO A 23 30.26 3.01 -4.47
C PRO A 23 29.59 3.45 -3.16
N ALA A 24 28.47 4.18 -3.25
CA ALA A 24 27.70 4.62 -2.09
C ALA A 24 26.68 3.58 -1.59
N LEU A 25 26.42 2.50 -2.35
CA LEU A 25 25.44 1.48 -1.99
C LEU A 25 26.09 0.35 -1.19
N GLN A 26 25.70 0.21 0.06
CA GLN A 26 26.16 -0.89 0.93
C GLN A 26 25.32 -2.15 0.78
N ARG A 27 23.99 -2.00 0.61
CA ARG A 27 23.03 -3.09 0.50
C ARG A 27 21.85 -2.73 -0.40
N VAL A 28 21.33 -3.72 -1.09
CA VAL A 28 20.14 -3.59 -1.94
C VAL A 28 19.09 -4.59 -1.47
N THR A 29 17.94 -4.08 -1.05
CA THR A 29 16.77 -4.91 -0.71
C THR A 29 15.69 -4.71 -1.77
N ALA A 30 15.23 -5.82 -2.35
CA ALA A 30 14.14 -5.84 -3.30
C ALA A 30 12.81 -6.20 -2.63
N THR A 31 11.72 -5.60 -3.12
CA THR A 31 10.35 -5.92 -2.71
C THR A 31 9.42 -5.93 -3.93
N GLY A 32 8.14 -6.27 -3.72
CA GLY A 32 7.16 -6.39 -4.79
C GLY A 32 7.14 -7.77 -5.45
N TYR A 33 6.27 -7.93 -6.43
CA TYR A 33 6.14 -9.20 -7.17
C TYR A 33 7.43 -9.61 -7.90
N GLY A 34 8.18 -8.63 -8.41
CA GLY A 34 9.43 -8.85 -9.13
C GLY A 34 10.66 -9.09 -8.25
N ARG A 35 10.55 -9.08 -6.92
CA ARG A 35 11.68 -9.09 -5.99
C ARG A 35 12.64 -10.26 -6.16
N ILE A 36 12.12 -11.43 -6.54
CA ILE A 36 12.92 -12.65 -6.73
C ILE A 36 13.65 -12.68 -8.07
N ALA A 37 13.26 -11.83 -9.02
CA ALA A 37 13.85 -11.77 -10.36
C ALA A 37 15.03 -10.78 -10.46
N LEU A 38 15.42 -10.13 -9.36
CA LEU A 38 16.47 -9.12 -9.34
C LEU A 38 17.80 -9.71 -8.82
N PRO A 39 18.73 -10.09 -9.72
CA PRO A 39 19.95 -10.80 -9.32
C PRO A 39 20.97 -9.91 -8.57
N PHE A 40 20.79 -8.59 -8.60
CA PHE A 40 21.62 -7.63 -7.91
C PHE A 40 21.12 -7.27 -6.51
N ALA A 41 19.97 -7.81 -6.09
CA ALA A 41 19.45 -7.60 -4.75
C ALA A 41 20.14 -8.56 -3.76
N ASP A 42 20.68 -8.01 -2.68
CA ASP A 42 21.25 -8.81 -1.59
C ASP A 42 20.17 -9.56 -0.82
N LYS A 43 18.94 -9.02 -0.80
CA LYS A 43 17.82 -9.62 -0.08
C LYS A 43 16.48 -9.30 -0.75
N ALA A 44 15.61 -10.31 -0.81
CA ALA A 44 14.21 -10.14 -1.20
C ALA A 44 13.33 -10.16 0.07
N VAL A 45 12.48 -9.13 0.24
CA VAL A 45 11.58 -8.97 1.39
C VAL A 45 10.15 -8.79 0.90
N THR A 46 9.19 -9.30 1.66
CA THR A 46 7.77 -9.20 1.28
C THR A 46 7.28 -7.76 1.32
N GLU A 47 6.32 -7.42 0.46
CA GLU A 47 5.67 -6.10 0.47
C GLU A 47 5.02 -5.80 1.81
N ILE A 48 4.44 -6.81 2.46
CA ILE A 48 3.81 -6.69 3.78
C ILE A 48 4.80 -6.11 4.78
N SER A 49 5.98 -6.72 4.91
CA SER A 49 7.03 -6.24 5.83
C SER A 49 7.56 -4.86 5.44
N CYS A 50 7.65 -4.58 4.15
CA CYS A 50 8.16 -3.31 3.66
C CYS A 50 7.15 -2.18 3.88
N HIS A 51 5.86 -2.37 3.55
CA HIS A 51 4.83 -1.37 3.84
C HIS A 51 4.67 -1.13 5.34
N ALA A 52 4.72 -2.18 6.17
CA ALA A 52 4.72 -2.09 7.62
C ALA A 52 5.86 -1.21 8.15
N ARG A 53 7.09 -1.48 7.72
CA ARG A 53 8.29 -0.73 8.16
C ARG A 53 8.31 0.70 7.66
N GLY A 54 7.87 0.93 6.41
CA GLY A 54 7.76 2.27 5.81
C GLY A 54 6.69 3.12 6.47
N ALA A 55 5.50 2.57 6.69
CA ALA A 55 4.40 3.27 7.35
C ALA A 55 4.74 3.63 8.80
N ALA A 56 5.34 2.72 9.57
CA ALA A 56 5.76 2.99 10.95
C ALA A 56 6.91 4.01 11.05
N HIS A 57 7.68 4.20 9.97
CA HIS A 57 8.69 5.26 9.92
C HIS A 57 8.08 6.63 9.68
N LEU A 58 7.07 6.70 8.81
CA LEU A 58 6.40 7.96 8.45
C LEU A 58 5.37 8.40 9.52
N PHE A 59 4.74 7.44 10.19
CA PHE A 59 3.71 7.67 11.20
C PHE A 59 4.03 6.87 12.46
N ALA A 60 4.45 7.56 13.52
CA ALA A 60 4.91 6.92 14.76
C ALA A 60 3.83 6.05 15.45
N GLN A 61 2.55 6.35 15.22
CA GLN A 61 1.41 5.63 15.77
C GLN A 61 0.69 4.77 14.70
N ALA A 62 1.37 4.44 13.59
CA ALA A 62 0.81 3.55 12.58
C ALA A 62 0.48 2.20 13.20
N GLY A 63 -0.78 1.80 13.14
CA GLY A 63 -1.26 0.51 13.67
C GLY A 63 -2.08 -0.27 12.65
N LEU A 64 -2.49 0.39 11.57
CA LEU A 64 -3.18 -0.21 10.44
C LEU A 64 -2.62 0.35 9.14
N VAL A 65 -2.24 -0.51 8.21
CA VAL A 65 -1.87 -0.11 6.85
C VAL A 65 -2.85 -0.72 5.88
N LEU A 66 -3.43 0.12 5.04
CA LEU A 66 -4.24 -0.28 3.89
C LEU A 66 -3.41 0.00 2.65
N ASP A 67 -3.12 -1.03 1.87
CA ASP A 67 -2.40 -0.91 0.61
C ASP A 67 -3.28 -1.38 -0.53
N ILE A 68 -3.58 -0.49 -1.50
CA ILE A 68 -4.34 -0.86 -2.68
C ILE A 68 -3.48 -0.62 -3.91
N GLY A 69 -2.95 -1.72 -4.43
CA GLY A 69 -2.18 -1.76 -5.66
C GLY A 69 -3.06 -1.94 -6.90
N GLY A 70 -2.40 -2.08 -8.04
CA GLY A 70 -3.07 -2.38 -9.31
C GLY A 70 -3.60 -3.80 -9.40
N GLN A 71 -2.99 -4.78 -8.72
CA GLN A 71 -3.30 -6.20 -8.86
C GLN A 71 -3.80 -6.86 -7.57
N ASP A 72 -3.44 -6.31 -6.43
CA ASP A 72 -3.82 -6.81 -5.12
C ASP A 72 -4.17 -5.67 -4.16
N SER A 73 -4.73 -6.04 -3.03
CA SER A 73 -4.91 -5.14 -1.90
C SER A 73 -4.57 -5.85 -0.59
N LYS A 74 -4.00 -5.12 0.35
CA LYS A 74 -3.49 -5.65 1.61
C LYS A 74 -3.98 -4.82 2.78
N VAL A 75 -4.32 -5.50 3.86
CA VAL A 75 -4.57 -4.90 5.16
C VAL A 75 -3.53 -5.47 6.12
N ILE A 76 -2.78 -4.61 6.79
CA ILE A 76 -1.69 -5.01 7.67
C ILE A 76 -1.90 -4.35 9.03
N SER A 77 -2.05 -5.16 10.07
CA SER A 77 -2.10 -4.70 11.46
C SER A 77 -0.70 -4.68 12.04
N LEU A 78 -0.34 -3.58 12.70
CA LEU A 78 0.98 -3.38 13.30
C LEU A 78 0.86 -3.31 14.81
N ASP A 79 1.94 -3.68 15.49
CA ASP A 79 2.10 -3.36 16.89
C ASP A 79 2.36 -1.86 17.06
N VAL A 80 1.50 -1.20 17.83
CA VAL A 80 1.64 0.23 18.15
C VAL A 80 2.53 0.39 19.37
N PRO A 81 3.53 1.27 19.34
CA PRO A 81 4.33 1.59 20.53
C PRO A 81 3.44 2.09 21.66
N ARG A 82 3.60 1.55 22.87
CA ARG A 82 2.85 2.06 24.04
C ARG A 82 3.39 3.44 24.42
N GLU A 83 2.51 4.38 24.62
CA GLU A 83 2.86 5.68 25.22
C GLU A 83 3.47 5.45 26.61
N GLY A 84 4.68 5.95 26.83
CA GLY A 84 5.41 5.84 28.11
C GLY A 84 6.55 4.83 28.17
N GLY A 85 6.80 4.07 27.11
CA GLY A 85 8.00 3.26 26.99
C GLY A 85 9.17 4.11 26.50
N ALA A 86 10.02 4.60 27.41
CA ALA A 86 11.19 5.41 27.10
C ALA A 86 12.04 4.74 26.01
N ALA A 87 12.27 5.47 24.93
CA ALA A 87 13.19 5.11 23.85
C ALA A 87 14.68 5.09 24.28
N ASN A 88 14.95 5.16 25.59
CA ASN A 88 16.27 5.26 26.20
C ASN A 88 16.48 4.20 27.28
N SER A 89 16.69 2.98 26.87
CA SER A 89 17.50 2.07 27.68
C SER A 89 18.18 1.07 26.74
N GLY A 90 19.51 1.11 26.71
CA GLY A 90 20.37 0.18 25.96
C GLY A 90 20.34 -1.27 26.46
N ALA A 91 19.30 -1.64 27.22
CA ALA A 91 18.98 -3.01 27.58
C ALA A 91 17.82 -3.46 26.68
N ALA A 92 18.04 -4.47 25.88
CA ALA A 92 17.02 -5.14 25.07
C ALA A 92 15.89 -5.64 26.00
N ASN A 93 14.82 -4.85 26.11
CA ASN A 93 13.61 -5.29 26.78
C ASN A 93 12.94 -6.33 25.86
N PRO A 94 12.80 -7.62 26.28
CA PRO A 94 12.22 -8.66 25.41
C PRO A 94 10.77 -8.41 25.00
N GLY A 95 10.12 -7.37 25.55
CA GLY A 95 8.77 -6.94 25.21
C GLY A 95 8.68 -5.64 24.41
N ALA A 96 9.81 -5.01 24.01
CA ALA A 96 9.78 -3.83 23.16
C ALA A 96 9.50 -4.25 21.70
N THR A 97 8.29 -4.01 21.25
CA THR A 97 7.88 -4.23 19.87
C THR A 97 8.68 -3.32 18.95
N ARG A 98 9.27 -3.90 17.89
CA ARG A 98 9.99 -3.11 16.88
C ARG A 98 8.99 -2.25 16.10
N PRO A 99 9.29 -0.96 15.85
CA PRO A 99 8.43 -0.15 14.99
C PRO A 99 8.15 -0.85 13.65
N GLY A 100 6.86 -0.99 13.31
CA GLY A 100 6.44 -1.69 12.11
C GLY A 100 6.49 -3.22 12.23
N ALA A 101 6.48 -3.80 13.42
CA ALA A 101 6.28 -5.24 13.59
C ALA A 101 4.86 -5.60 13.13
N VAL A 102 4.77 -6.52 12.19
CA VAL A 102 3.49 -7.01 11.67
C VAL A 102 2.87 -7.95 12.71
N ARG A 103 1.67 -7.61 13.16
CA ARG A 103 0.86 -8.42 14.07
C ARG A 103 0.01 -9.43 13.32
N ASP A 104 -0.66 -8.96 12.26
CA ASP A 104 -1.53 -9.77 11.43
C ASP A 104 -1.68 -9.11 10.05
N PHE A 105 -2.08 -9.84 9.03
CA PHE A 105 -2.37 -9.30 7.72
C PHE A 105 -3.37 -10.13 6.95
N LEU A 106 -4.11 -9.48 6.08
CA LEU A 106 -4.96 -10.09 5.09
C LEU A 106 -4.67 -9.51 3.71
N MET A 107 -4.81 -10.34 2.69
CA MET A 107 -4.55 -9.95 1.31
C MET A 107 -5.69 -10.41 0.40
N ASN A 108 -6.06 -9.55 -0.54
CA ASN A 108 -6.87 -9.89 -1.70
C ASN A 108 -5.97 -9.86 -2.94
N ASP A 109 -5.51 -11.02 -3.35
CA ASP A 109 -4.66 -11.25 -4.52
C ASP A 109 -5.38 -11.97 -5.67
N LYS A 110 -6.67 -12.28 -5.49
CA LYS A 110 -7.45 -13.11 -6.43
C LYS A 110 -8.64 -12.40 -7.06
N CYS A 111 -9.07 -11.27 -6.48
CA CYS A 111 -10.26 -10.57 -6.95
C CYS A 111 -9.93 -9.14 -7.40
N ALA A 112 -9.98 -8.90 -8.70
CA ALA A 112 -9.71 -7.60 -9.30
C ALA A 112 -10.67 -6.49 -8.82
N ALA A 113 -11.89 -6.85 -8.39
CA ALA A 113 -12.90 -5.89 -7.94
C ALA A 113 -12.52 -5.11 -6.66
N GLY A 114 -11.51 -5.55 -5.92
CA GLY A 114 -10.97 -4.85 -4.75
C GLY A 114 -9.63 -4.15 -5.01
N THR A 115 -9.24 -3.94 -6.26
CA THR A 115 -7.92 -3.42 -6.65
C THR A 115 -8.02 -2.32 -7.69
N GLY A 116 -6.91 -1.65 -7.97
CA GLY A 116 -6.81 -0.65 -9.03
C GLY A 116 -7.13 -1.18 -10.44
N ARG A 117 -7.05 -2.50 -10.64
CA ARG A 117 -7.44 -3.13 -11.90
C ARG A 117 -8.90 -2.85 -12.26
N PHE A 118 -9.79 -2.82 -11.26
CA PHE A 118 -11.19 -2.49 -11.52
C PHE A 118 -11.36 -1.05 -12.01
N LEU A 119 -10.58 -0.10 -11.48
CA LEU A 119 -10.61 1.28 -11.99
C LEU A 119 -10.05 1.39 -13.42
N GLN A 120 -9.09 0.55 -13.81
CA GLN A 120 -8.61 0.50 -15.19
C GLN A 120 -9.72 0.01 -16.15
N VAL A 121 -10.50 -0.99 -15.74
CA VAL A 121 -11.67 -1.46 -16.50
C VAL A 121 -12.70 -0.34 -16.60
N LEU A 122 -13.04 0.31 -15.49
CA LEU A 122 -13.97 1.44 -15.46
C LEU A 122 -13.52 2.60 -16.35
N SER A 123 -12.22 2.93 -16.32
CA SER A 123 -11.61 3.96 -17.18
C SER A 123 -11.87 3.67 -18.66
N GLY A 124 -11.70 2.40 -19.08
CA GLY A 124 -12.00 1.98 -20.45
C GLY A 124 -13.48 2.10 -20.81
N ILE A 125 -14.38 1.66 -19.92
CA ILE A 125 -15.83 1.69 -20.17
C ILE A 125 -16.37 3.13 -20.27
N LEU A 126 -15.92 4.00 -19.34
CA LEU A 126 -16.37 5.39 -19.28
C LEU A 126 -15.59 6.30 -20.25
N ASN A 127 -14.56 5.78 -20.92
CA ASN A 127 -13.61 6.55 -21.72
C ASN A 127 -13.08 7.78 -20.96
N MET A 128 -12.70 7.57 -19.70
CA MET A 128 -12.29 8.63 -18.77
C MET A 128 -10.95 8.24 -18.12
N PRO A 129 -9.91 9.09 -18.15
CA PRO A 129 -8.64 8.85 -17.51
C PRO A 129 -8.77 8.59 -15.99
N LEU A 130 -7.83 7.86 -15.40
CA LEU A 130 -7.91 7.46 -13.98
C LEU A 130 -7.95 8.65 -13.01
N ASP A 131 -7.23 9.72 -13.31
CA ASP A 131 -7.23 10.95 -12.52
C ASP A 131 -8.56 11.71 -12.61
N GLU A 132 -9.23 11.68 -13.76
CA GLU A 132 -10.56 12.25 -13.93
C GLU A 132 -11.63 11.40 -13.25
N LEU A 133 -11.48 10.07 -13.20
CA LEU A 133 -12.40 9.20 -12.45
C LEU A 133 -12.48 9.59 -10.98
N GLY A 134 -11.36 9.95 -10.36
CA GLY A 134 -11.32 10.42 -8.97
C GLY A 134 -12.12 11.71 -8.78
N LYS A 135 -11.97 12.67 -9.70
CA LYS A 135 -12.72 13.93 -9.68
C LYS A 135 -14.23 13.70 -9.90
N ALA A 136 -14.57 12.85 -10.86
CA ALA A 136 -15.96 12.48 -11.13
C ALA A 136 -16.59 11.78 -9.91
N ALA A 137 -15.90 10.82 -9.30
CA ALA A 137 -16.38 10.12 -8.11
C ALA A 137 -16.64 11.07 -6.92
N ALA A 138 -15.84 12.14 -6.79
CA ALA A 138 -16.00 13.14 -5.73
C ALA A 138 -17.31 13.95 -5.83
N THR A 139 -17.84 14.12 -7.04
CA THR A 139 -19.05 14.93 -7.29
C THR A 139 -20.29 14.08 -7.56
N GLY A 140 -20.12 12.79 -7.85
CA GLY A 140 -21.20 11.88 -8.18
C GLY A 140 -22.01 11.42 -6.97
N LYS A 141 -23.27 11.07 -7.22
CA LYS A 141 -24.13 10.38 -6.26
C LYS A 141 -23.94 8.88 -6.45
N PRO A 142 -23.35 8.14 -5.48
CA PRO A 142 -22.96 6.76 -5.71
C PRO A 142 -24.16 5.86 -5.99
N VAL A 143 -24.19 5.26 -7.17
CA VAL A 143 -25.16 4.20 -7.50
C VAL A 143 -24.70 2.88 -6.89
N ALA A 144 -25.64 2.01 -6.56
CA ALA A 144 -25.31 0.68 -6.07
C ALA A 144 -24.65 -0.15 -7.19
N ILE A 145 -23.47 -0.70 -6.90
CA ILE A 145 -22.83 -1.73 -7.73
C ILE A 145 -22.95 -3.04 -6.96
N SER A 146 -23.80 -3.93 -7.47
CA SER A 146 -24.17 -5.17 -6.78
C SER A 146 -23.20 -6.32 -7.07
N SER A 147 -22.56 -6.29 -8.23
CA SER A 147 -21.69 -7.35 -8.69
C SER A 147 -20.42 -7.48 -7.84
N MET A 148 -20.17 -8.70 -7.35
CA MET A 148 -18.98 -9.01 -6.55
C MET A 148 -17.71 -9.17 -7.41
N CYS A 149 -17.85 -9.56 -8.66
CA CYS A 149 -16.73 -9.78 -9.60
C CYS A 149 -16.64 -8.61 -10.58
N ALA A 150 -15.42 -8.16 -10.88
CA ALA A 150 -15.17 -7.07 -11.83
C ALA A 150 -15.75 -7.35 -13.22
N VAL A 151 -15.74 -8.63 -13.68
CA VAL A 151 -16.28 -9.01 -14.98
C VAL A 151 -17.81 -8.83 -15.04
N PHE A 152 -18.52 -9.23 -14.00
CA PHE A 152 -19.98 -9.01 -13.94
C PHE A 152 -20.32 -7.53 -13.67
N ALA A 153 -19.48 -6.83 -12.92
CA ALA A 153 -19.64 -5.40 -12.70
C ALA A 153 -19.49 -4.60 -14.01
N GLU A 154 -18.67 -5.06 -14.96
CA GLU A 154 -18.56 -4.45 -16.29
C GLU A 154 -19.93 -4.47 -17.00
N THR A 155 -20.61 -5.61 -17.05
CA THR A 155 -21.95 -5.73 -17.63
C THR A 155 -22.97 -4.86 -16.90
N GLU A 156 -22.91 -4.81 -15.57
CA GLU A 156 -23.78 -3.95 -14.76
C GLU A 156 -23.56 -2.46 -15.07
N ILE A 157 -22.30 -2.02 -15.20
CA ILE A 157 -21.93 -0.65 -15.55
C ILE A 157 -22.44 -0.27 -16.94
N VAL A 158 -22.27 -1.13 -17.95
CA VAL A 158 -22.80 -0.94 -19.30
C VAL A 158 -24.34 -0.82 -19.26
N GLY A 159 -25.03 -1.64 -18.45
CA GLY A 159 -26.47 -1.54 -18.24
C GLY A 159 -26.89 -0.23 -17.55
N LEU A 160 -26.09 0.32 -16.64
CA LEU A 160 -26.32 1.63 -16.03
C LEU A 160 -26.18 2.77 -17.06
N LEU A 161 -25.16 2.72 -17.91
CA LEU A 161 -24.98 3.67 -19.01
C LEU A 161 -26.13 3.64 -19.99
N ALA A 162 -26.60 2.44 -20.36
CA ALA A 162 -27.77 2.27 -21.24
C ALA A 162 -29.05 2.88 -20.67
N ARG A 163 -29.15 3.00 -19.34
CA ARG A 163 -30.24 3.69 -18.63
C ARG A 163 -29.96 5.17 -18.38
N SER A 164 -28.95 5.76 -19.07
CA SER A 164 -28.55 7.17 -18.94
C SER A 164 -28.12 7.55 -17.51
N THR A 165 -27.61 6.61 -16.73
CA THR A 165 -27.01 6.94 -15.42
C THR A 165 -25.78 7.80 -15.63
N PRO A 166 -25.64 8.93 -14.92
CA PRO A 166 -24.50 9.82 -15.10
C PRO A 166 -23.18 9.11 -14.81
N PRO A 167 -22.14 9.27 -15.65
CA PRO A 167 -20.83 8.61 -15.47
C PRO A 167 -20.19 8.89 -14.11
N GLN A 168 -20.36 10.09 -13.55
CA GLN A 168 -19.85 10.45 -12.23
C GLN A 168 -20.52 9.65 -11.11
N ASP A 169 -21.80 9.31 -11.23
CA ASP A 169 -22.54 8.52 -10.26
C ASP A 169 -22.10 7.06 -10.28
N ILE A 170 -21.80 6.54 -11.47
CA ILE A 170 -21.20 5.22 -11.68
C ILE A 170 -19.79 5.19 -11.07
N ALA A 171 -18.96 6.21 -11.34
CA ALA A 171 -17.62 6.31 -10.78
C ALA A 171 -17.67 6.32 -9.24
N ALA A 172 -18.55 7.12 -8.64
CA ALA A 172 -18.76 7.17 -7.20
C ALA A 172 -19.21 5.81 -6.63
N GLY A 173 -20.09 5.10 -7.33
CA GLY A 173 -20.56 3.76 -6.96
C GLY A 173 -19.43 2.72 -6.94
N VAL A 174 -18.58 2.72 -7.98
CA VAL A 174 -17.42 1.81 -8.06
C VAL A 174 -16.39 2.12 -6.99
N PHE A 175 -16.04 3.40 -6.78
CA PHE A 175 -15.12 3.81 -5.72
C PHE A 175 -15.61 3.33 -4.35
N ARG A 176 -16.88 3.54 -4.04
CA ARG A 176 -17.51 3.08 -2.79
C ARG A 176 -17.52 1.56 -2.69
N SER A 177 -17.74 0.83 -3.77
CA SER A 177 -17.68 -0.63 -3.79
C SER A 177 -16.28 -1.15 -3.44
N ILE A 178 -15.22 -0.55 -3.99
CA ILE A 178 -13.83 -0.91 -3.66
C ILE A 178 -13.54 -0.59 -2.18
N ALA A 179 -13.91 0.60 -1.70
CA ALA A 179 -13.70 1.01 -0.32
C ALA A 179 -14.39 0.06 0.68
N ARG A 180 -15.65 -0.32 0.43
CA ARG A 180 -16.40 -1.28 1.26
C ARG A 180 -15.73 -2.64 1.34
N ARG A 181 -15.14 -3.13 0.24
CA ARG A 181 -14.40 -4.39 0.23
C ARG A 181 -13.14 -4.30 1.08
N MET A 182 -12.39 -3.20 0.95
CA MET A 182 -11.22 -2.95 1.78
C MET A 182 -11.60 -2.86 3.26
N CYS A 183 -12.67 -2.13 3.61
CA CYS A 183 -13.16 -2.03 4.97
C CYS A 183 -13.63 -3.37 5.53
N ALA A 184 -14.33 -4.18 4.71
CA ALA A 184 -14.75 -5.52 5.11
C ALA A 184 -13.54 -6.44 5.41
N LEU A 185 -12.46 -6.29 4.66
CA LEU A 185 -11.21 -7.00 4.91
C LEU A 185 -10.54 -6.48 6.19
N ALA A 186 -10.47 -5.16 6.37
CA ALA A 186 -9.85 -4.52 7.52
C ALA A 186 -10.52 -4.87 8.85
N ARG A 187 -11.85 -4.98 8.86
CA ARG A 187 -12.62 -5.35 10.06
C ARG A 187 -12.39 -6.78 10.56
N ARG A 188 -11.66 -7.60 9.79
CA ARG A 188 -11.36 -9.00 10.15
C ARG A 188 -10.07 -9.14 10.97
N ILE A 189 -9.28 -8.08 11.09
CA ILE A 189 -8.05 -8.07 11.89
C ILE A 189 -8.08 -6.91 12.90
N PRO A 190 -7.24 -6.94 13.95
CA PRO A 190 -7.19 -5.86 14.92
C PRO A 190 -6.83 -4.52 14.29
N MET A 191 -7.69 -3.52 14.46
CA MET A 191 -7.44 -2.14 14.04
C MET A 191 -7.05 -1.31 15.26
N GLN A 192 -5.82 -0.81 15.30
CA GLN A 192 -5.29 -0.02 16.38
C GLN A 192 -4.50 1.18 15.81
N GLY A 193 -4.28 2.21 16.60
CA GLY A 193 -3.47 3.36 16.22
C GLY A 193 -3.98 4.10 14.98
N GLN A 194 -3.06 4.73 14.27
CA GLN A 194 -3.35 5.47 13.03
C GLN A 194 -3.50 4.52 11.84
N CYS A 195 -4.49 4.79 11.00
CA CYS A 195 -4.64 4.13 9.70
C CYS A 195 -3.81 4.88 8.65
N VAL A 196 -2.94 4.16 7.94
CA VAL A 196 -2.10 4.68 6.85
C VAL A 196 -2.52 4.03 5.55
N PHE A 197 -2.81 4.84 4.53
CA PHE A 197 -3.23 4.37 3.21
C PHE A 197 -2.10 4.54 2.20
N THR A 198 -1.74 3.45 1.52
CA THR A 198 -0.62 3.36 0.58
C THR A 198 -1.05 2.74 -0.75
N GLY A 199 -0.15 2.73 -1.71
CA GLY A 199 -0.39 2.16 -3.04
C GLY A 199 -0.94 3.15 -4.06
N GLY A 200 -1.28 2.65 -5.23
CA GLY A 200 -1.68 3.49 -6.36
C GLY A 200 -2.99 4.25 -6.14
N LEU A 201 -3.96 3.66 -5.44
CA LEU A 201 -5.24 4.32 -5.18
C LEU A 201 -5.14 5.42 -4.13
N ALA A 202 -4.11 5.40 -3.30
CA ALA A 202 -3.88 6.44 -2.30
C ALA A 202 -3.49 7.81 -2.91
N THR A 203 -3.14 7.85 -4.19
CA THR A 203 -2.93 9.11 -4.93
C THR A 203 -4.24 9.86 -5.23
N SER A 204 -5.41 9.23 -5.02
CA SER A 204 -6.73 9.86 -5.22
C SER A 204 -7.28 10.38 -3.89
N PRO A 205 -7.34 11.71 -3.68
CA PRO A 205 -7.94 12.29 -2.47
C PRO A 205 -9.41 11.89 -2.29
N ALA A 206 -10.15 11.79 -3.40
CA ALA A 206 -11.55 11.36 -3.37
C ALA A 206 -11.68 9.93 -2.83
N PHE A 207 -10.78 9.02 -3.23
CA PHE A 207 -10.80 7.66 -2.72
C PHE A 207 -10.44 7.61 -1.23
N ALA A 208 -9.43 8.37 -0.80
CA ALA A 208 -9.05 8.46 0.61
C ALA A 208 -10.21 8.97 1.50
N ALA A 209 -10.96 9.98 1.02
CA ALA A 209 -12.14 10.48 1.72
C ALA A 209 -13.24 9.40 1.83
N ILE A 210 -13.58 8.73 0.72
CA ILE A 210 -14.57 7.65 0.70
C ILE A 210 -14.14 6.51 1.64
N LEU A 211 -12.85 6.18 1.64
CA LEU A 211 -12.31 5.12 2.50
C LEU A 211 -12.39 5.49 3.98
N SER A 212 -12.10 6.76 4.32
CA SER A 212 -12.27 7.29 5.70
C SER A 212 -13.72 7.19 6.16
N ASP A 213 -14.67 7.59 5.31
CA ASP A 213 -16.11 7.51 5.58
C ASP A 213 -16.56 6.06 5.84
N GLU A 214 -16.22 5.14 4.94
CA GLU A 214 -16.65 3.73 5.04
C GLU A 214 -15.98 3.00 6.20
N LEU A 215 -14.75 3.40 6.57
CA LEU A 215 -14.01 2.82 7.69
C LEU A 215 -14.47 3.40 9.04
N GLY A 216 -14.94 4.64 9.05
CA GLY A 216 -15.35 5.37 10.24
C GLY A 216 -14.15 5.89 11.06
N MET A 217 -13.00 6.08 10.41
CA MET A 217 -11.79 6.64 11.04
C MET A 217 -10.96 7.43 10.03
N THR A 218 -10.11 8.34 10.53
CA THR A 218 -9.21 9.11 9.67
C THR A 218 -8.19 8.20 9.00
N VAL A 219 -8.09 8.32 7.69
CA VAL A 219 -7.10 7.63 6.87
C VAL A 219 -6.00 8.62 6.49
N ASN A 220 -4.77 8.37 6.96
CA ASN A 220 -3.61 9.20 6.70
C ASN A 220 -2.93 8.73 5.41
N VAL A 221 -2.66 9.66 4.49
CA VAL A 221 -1.97 9.37 3.23
C VAL A 221 -0.59 10.01 3.28
N PRO A 222 0.49 9.27 3.06
CA PRO A 222 1.84 9.84 2.93
C PRO A 222 1.95 10.74 1.68
N ASP A 223 2.92 11.65 1.66
CA ASP A 223 3.18 12.52 0.51
C ASP A 223 3.44 11.72 -0.78
N ASP A 224 4.17 10.62 -0.67
CA ASP A 224 4.38 9.67 -1.77
C ASP A 224 3.91 8.26 -1.38
N PRO A 225 2.59 7.98 -1.50
CA PRO A 225 2.03 6.72 -1.04
C PRO A 225 2.47 5.50 -1.85
N GLN A 226 3.02 5.71 -3.04
CA GLN A 226 3.46 4.63 -3.92
C GLN A 226 4.87 4.14 -3.60
N THR A 227 5.69 4.91 -2.87
CA THR A 227 7.08 4.56 -2.53
C THR A 227 7.23 4.00 -1.12
N VAL A 228 6.18 3.94 -0.31
CA VAL A 228 6.22 3.48 1.08
C VAL A 228 6.84 2.07 1.20
N GLY A 229 6.47 1.15 0.31
CA GLY A 229 7.08 -0.18 0.26
C GLY A 229 8.57 -0.14 -0.05
N ALA A 230 9.02 0.73 -0.98
CA ALA A 230 10.42 0.89 -1.31
C ALA A 230 11.20 1.57 -0.17
N LEU A 231 10.60 2.56 0.50
CA LEU A 231 11.15 3.16 1.72
C LEU A 231 11.36 2.11 2.80
N GLY A 232 10.36 1.28 3.05
CA GLY A 232 10.46 0.18 4.02
C GLY A 232 11.56 -0.83 3.68
N ALA A 233 11.70 -1.17 2.39
CA ALA A 233 12.80 -2.04 1.93
C ALA A 233 14.16 -1.42 2.20
N ALA A 234 14.32 -0.12 1.96
CA ALA A 234 15.56 0.61 2.23
C ALA A 234 15.88 0.70 3.74
N LEU A 235 14.86 0.92 4.58
CA LEU A 235 15.02 0.89 6.04
C LEU A 235 15.44 -0.50 6.54
N ILE A 236 14.88 -1.57 6.00
CA ILE A 236 15.27 -2.95 6.34
C ILE A 236 16.72 -3.22 5.90
N ALA A 237 17.16 -2.68 4.77
CA ALA A 237 18.56 -2.78 4.35
C ALA A 237 19.50 -2.06 5.32
N ALA A 238 19.14 -0.86 5.79
CA ALA A 238 19.90 -0.09 6.77
C ALA A 238 20.00 -0.84 8.13
N ASP A 239 18.86 -1.34 8.64
CA ASP A 239 18.82 -2.14 9.86
C ASP A 239 19.73 -3.39 9.76
N TRP A 240 19.85 -3.96 8.58
CA TRP A 240 20.73 -5.11 8.33
C TRP A 240 22.21 -4.71 8.32
N CYS A 241 22.58 -3.58 7.69
CA CYS A 241 23.94 -3.06 7.73
C CYS A 241 24.42 -2.81 9.18
N GLU A 242 23.59 -2.15 9.99
CA GLU A 242 23.92 -1.85 11.39
C GLU A 242 24.18 -3.13 12.21
N LYS A 243 23.31 -4.15 12.05
CA LYS A 243 23.47 -5.43 12.75
C LYS A 243 24.75 -6.14 12.34
N SER A 244 25.08 -6.13 11.04
CA SER A 244 26.31 -6.77 10.55
C SER A 244 27.55 -6.08 11.10
N SER A 245 27.56 -4.74 11.17
CA SER A 245 28.66 -3.95 11.72
C SER A 245 28.84 -4.19 13.23
N ARG A 246 27.72 -4.25 13.99
CA ARG A 246 27.77 -4.55 15.44
C ARG A 246 28.27 -5.98 15.72
N ALA A 247 27.85 -6.97 14.92
CA ALA A 247 28.32 -8.35 15.05
C ALA A 247 29.82 -8.47 14.76
N ALA A 248 30.31 -7.78 13.74
CA ALA A 248 31.74 -7.74 13.42
C ALA A 248 32.56 -7.07 14.54
N ALA A 249 32.05 -5.97 15.13
CA ALA A 249 32.72 -5.29 16.25
C ALA A 249 32.72 -6.10 17.56
N ALA A 250 31.74 -6.99 17.76
CA ALA A 250 31.67 -7.86 18.95
C ALA A 250 32.55 -9.13 18.85
N SER A 251 33.10 -9.40 17.66
CA SER A 251 33.95 -10.56 17.38
C SER A 251 35.46 -10.26 17.43
N VAL A 252 35.82 -9.01 17.75
CA VAL A 252 37.19 -8.49 17.95
C VAL A 252 37.43 -8.26 19.45
#